data_8a88f4117af15918d55f6cbbaecb1778
#
_entry.id   8a88f4117af15918d55f6cbbaecb1778
#
_cell.length_a   1.000
_cell.length_b   1.000
_cell.length_c   1.000
_cell.angle_alpha   90.00
_cell.angle_beta   90.00
_cell.angle_gamma   90.00
#
_symmetry.space_group_name_H-M   'P 1'
#
loop_
_entity.id
_entity.type
_entity.pdbx_description
1 polymer ?
#
loop_
_entity_poly.entity_id
_entity_poly.type
_entity_poly.pdbx_seq_one_letter_code
_entity_poly.pdbx_strand_id
1 'polypeptide(L)'
;MYRVIFNGMNILAKSNNISWSSDTDTLGMQVTFDSLVNLTEGSIISFLINNKEYFRGIIIKKSESKFSYNYTAMDYSFYFKNEVIKQFNGIKASSAITSLLKEYGISSEIVNIPTTINKIYKQSINDIIEDILKQAEEDQGIKYFKEMNINTLVVKRLQDMRIKPKVIIGSDITIESSIEEMKNKILIVSSEESNKSIYATIQDKNNINKFGLLQKIESVEEKNRAQAKNIARNLLKQYNKAIKSTSINLLGIKNAETIRANRLIELNVANKLKGWDKIKSANHTLSNNKHNVTIELEW
;
A
#
# COMPACT_ATOMS: atom_id res chain seq x y z
N MET A 1 25.59 -6.59 0.90
CA MET A 1 26.04 -6.64 -0.49
C MET A 1 24.84 -6.56 -1.42
N TYR A 2 24.88 -5.66 -2.42
CA TYR A 2 23.79 -5.44 -3.38
C TYR A 2 24.15 -6.06 -4.73
N ARG A 3 23.16 -6.54 -5.48
CA ARG A 3 23.32 -7.03 -6.85
C ARG A 3 22.10 -6.70 -7.70
N VAL A 4 22.32 -6.32 -8.95
CA VAL A 4 21.27 -6.19 -9.98
C VAL A 4 21.52 -7.31 -10.99
N ILE A 5 20.55 -8.21 -11.11
CA ILE A 5 20.69 -9.41 -11.97
C ILE A 5 19.81 -9.26 -13.20
N PHE A 6 20.42 -9.46 -14.36
CA PHE A 6 19.76 -9.58 -15.65
C PHE A 6 20.31 -10.83 -16.37
N ASN A 7 19.45 -11.72 -16.80
CA ASN A 7 19.80 -12.99 -17.46
C ASN A 7 20.93 -13.77 -16.74
N GLY A 8 20.84 -13.84 -15.39
CA GLY A 8 21.84 -14.51 -14.55
C GLY A 8 23.14 -13.72 -14.31
N MET A 9 23.36 -12.62 -15.00
CA MET A 9 24.55 -11.78 -14.84
C MET A 9 24.32 -10.65 -13.84
N ASN A 10 25.33 -10.38 -12.99
CA ASN A 10 25.30 -9.22 -12.11
C ASN A 10 25.79 -7.98 -12.87
N ILE A 11 24.91 -7.04 -13.13
CA ILE A 11 25.19 -5.81 -13.86
C ILE A 11 25.44 -4.60 -12.94
N LEU A 12 25.54 -4.79 -11.62
CA LEU A 12 25.68 -3.70 -10.65
C LEU A 12 26.91 -2.81 -10.94
N ALA A 13 28.04 -3.41 -11.33
CA ALA A 13 29.28 -2.66 -11.65
C ALA A 13 29.13 -1.71 -12.86
N LYS A 14 28.12 -1.94 -13.70
CA LYS A 14 27.76 -1.11 -14.85
C LYS A 14 26.50 -0.28 -14.59
N SER A 15 26.01 -0.23 -13.35
CA SER A 15 24.79 0.45 -12.95
C SER A 15 25.04 1.43 -11.82
N ASN A 16 24.24 2.49 -11.77
CA ASN A 16 24.32 3.55 -10.75
C ASN A 16 22.91 4.08 -10.41
N ASN A 17 22.83 5.03 -9.46
CA ASN A 17 21.61 5.73 -9.09
C ASN A 17 20.42 4.78 -8.80
N ILE A 18 20.71 3.67 -8.09
CA ILE A 18 19.69 2.69 -7.78
C ILE A 18 18.79 3.26 -6.70
N SER A 19 17.51 3.36 -7.00
CA SER A 19 16.48 3.73 -6.04
C SER A 19 15.26 2.83 -6.16
N TRP A 20 14.52 2.68 -5.07
CA TRP A 20 13.24 1.98 -5.07
C TRP A 20 12.28 2.62 -4.10
N SER A 21 11.01 2.53 -4.42
CA SER A 21 9.95 3.17 -3.66
C SER A 21 8.74 2.26 -3.50
N SER A 22 8.02 2.50 -2.42
CA SER A 22 6.71 1.94 -2.14
C SER A 22 5.83 2.99 -1.48
N ASP A 23 4.55 2.97 -1.80
CA ASP A 23 3.55 3.89 -1.27
C ASP A 23 2.25 3.15 -0.99
N THR A 24 1.44 3.63 -0.04
CA THR A 24 0.14 3.02 0.29
C THR A 24 -0.87 3.16 -0.83
N ASP A 25 -0.75 4.26 -1.61
CA ASP A 25 -1.71 4.64 -2.64
C ASP A 25 -1.28 4.15 -4.03
N THR A 26 -0.07 3.59 -4.14
CA THR A 26 0.43 3.03 -5.40
C THR A 26 0.49 1.52 -5.36
N LEU A 27 0.27 0.95 -6.54
CA LEU A 27 0.35 -0.49 -6.72
C LEU A 27 1.82 -0.92 -6.86
N GLY A 28 2.28 -1.71 -5.90
CA GLY A 28 3.57 -2.39 -5.97
C GLY A 28 4.79 -1.53 -5.71
N MET A 29 5.95 -2.15 -5.89
CA MET A 29 7.26 -1.51 -5.73
C MET A 29 7.86 -1.19 -7.11
N GLN A 30 8.40 0.01 -7.21
CA GLN A 30 9.13 0.48 -8.38
C GLN A 30 10.62 0.59 -8.06
N VAL A 31 11.46 0.17 -9.00
CA VAL A 31 12.93 0.31 -8.95
C VAL A 31 13.37 1.15 -10.13
N THR A 32 14.21 2.15 -9.91
CA THR A 32 14.88 2.92 -10.97
C THR A 32 16.39 2.78 -10.86
N PHE A 33 17.08 2.77 -11.98
CA PHE A 33 18.54 2.71 -12.02
C PHE A 33 19.08 3.18 -13.38
N ASP A 34 20.30 3.68 -13.38
CA ASP A 34 21.06 3.93 -14.60
C ASP A 34 21.96 2.73 -14.91
N SER A 35 22.18 2.42 -16.18
CA SER A 35 23.14 1.37 -16.57
C SER A 35 23.78 1.66 -17.92
N LEU A 36 25.01 1.14 -18.09
CA LEU A 36 25.69 1.07 -19.39
C LEU A 36 25.23 -0.13 -20.23
N VAL A 37 24.48 -1.06 -19.60
CA VAL A 37 23.95 -2.24 -20.28
C VAL A 37 22.65 -1.87 -20.98
N ASN A 38 22.56 -2.15 -22.27
CA ASN A 38 21.36 -1.93 -23.06
C ASN A 38 20.35 -3.06 -22.79
N LEU A 39 19.29 -2.76 -22.03
CA LEU A 39 18.18 -3.65 -21.76
C LEU A 39 16.96 -3.20 -22.56
N THR A 40 16.04 -4.12 -22.82
CA THR A 40 14.78 -3.83 -23.51
C THR A 40 13.60 -3.81 -22.53
N GLU A 41 12.56 -3.07 -22.84
CA GLU A 41 11.28 -3.12 -22.12
C GLU A 41 10.72 -4.55 -22.16
N GLY A 42 10.06 -4.97 -21.09
CA GLY A 42 9.63 -6.36 -20.90
C GLY A 42 10.69 -7.29 -20.31
N SER A 43 11.97 -6.88 -20.28
CA SER A 43 13.03 -7.66 -19.63
C SER A 43 12.80 -7.77 -18.13
N ILE A 44 13.07 -8.97 -17.58
CA ILE A 44 12.97 -9.22 -16.14
C ILE A 44 14.31 -8.89 -15.50
N ILE A 45 14.28 -8.14 -14.42
CA ILE A 45 15.42 -7.89 -13.55
C ILE A 45 15.13 -8.32 -12.12
N SER A 46 16.18 -8.69 -11.40
CA SER A 46 16.10 -8.95 -9.96
C SER A 46 17.09 -8.06 -9.21
N PHE A 47 16.65 -7.53 -8.07
CA PHE A 47 17.50 -6.80 -7.14
C PHE A 47 17.70 -7.64 -5.88
N LEU A 48 18.96 -7.95 -5.56
CA LEU A 48 19.32 -8.77 -4.40
C LEU A 48 20.02 -7.93 -3.35
N ILE A 49 19.63 -8.15 -2.09
CA ILE A 49 20.25 -7.56 -0.91
C ILE A 49 20.74 -8.71 -0.03
N ASN A 50 22.04 -8.73 0.30
CA ASN A 50 22.67 -9.79 1.10
C ASN A 50 22.39 -11.20 0.57
N ASN A 51 22.48 -11.39 -0.75
CA ASN A 51 22.22 -12.63 -1.48
C ASN A 51 20.76 -13.11 -1.45
N LYS A 52 19.86 -12.37 -0.83
CA LYS A 52 18.43 -12.64 -0.87
C LYS A 52 17.77 -11.79 -1.94
N GLU A 53 16.93 -12.39 -2.77
CA GLU A 53 16.13 -11.64 -3.73
C GLU A 53 15.12 -10.78 -2.99
N TYR A 54 15.19 -9.48 -3.24
CA TYR A 54 14.34 -8.48 -2.59
C TYR A 54 13.26 -7.97 -3.54
N PHE A 55 13.60 -7.86 -4.82
CA PHE A 55 12.71 -7.40 -5.87
C PHE A 55 12.94 -8.25 -7.13
N ARG A 56 11.86 -8.57 -7.81
CA ARG A 56 11.83 -9.06 -9.18
C ARG A 56 10.78 -8.30 -9.93
N GLY A 57 11.13 -7.75 -11.09
CA GLY A 57 10.20 -6.93 -11.84
C GLY A 57 10.56 -6.86 -13.32
N ILE A 58 9.71 -6.15 -14.04
CA ILE A 58 9.74 -5.99 -15.48
C ILE A 58 10.15 -4.56 -15.77
N ILE A 59 11.07 -4.37 -16.71
CA ILE A 59 11.42 -3.04 -17.22
C ILE A 59 10.20 -2.51 -17.99
N ILE A 60 9.58 -1.46 -17.47
CA ILE A 60 8.39 -0.82 -18.05
C ILE A 60 8.71 0.47 -18.82
N LYS A 61 9.90 1.03 -18.56
CA LYS A 61 10.34 2.26 -19.22
C LYS A 61 11.87 2.25 -19.36
N LYS A 62 12.32 2.70 -20.51
CA LYS A 62 13.71 2.96 -20.83
C LYS A 62 13.85 4.39 -21.38
N SER A 63 14.85 5.10 -20.92
CA SER A 63 15.30 6.36 -21.53
C SER A 63 16.77 6.24 -21.91
N GLU A 64 17.11 6.72 -23.09
CA GLU A 64 18.48 6.68 -23.60
C GLU A 64 19.11 8.06 -23.49
N SER A 65 20.32 8.11 -22.94
CA SER A 65 21.18 9.28 -22.95
C SER A 65 22.44 9.01 -23.76
N LYS A 66 23.29 10.01 -23.95
CA LYS A 66 24.51 9.89 -24.77
C LYS A 66 25.43 8.73 -24.35
N PHE A 67 25.47 8.39 -23.05
CA PHE A 67 26.44 7.43 -22.51
C PHE A 67 25.82 6.33 -21.65
N SER A 68 24.52 6.38 -21.36
CA SER A 68 23.87 5.44 -20.47
C SER A 68 22.38 5.36 -20.75
N TYR A 69 21.74 4.38 -20.14
CA TYR A 69 20.30 4.17 -20.17
C TYR A 69 19.76 4.35 -18.75
N ASN A 70 18.62 5.01 -18.61
CA ASN A 70 17.85 5.05 -17.38
C ASN A 70 16.67 4.09 -17.49
N TYR A 71 16.45 3.28 -16.47
CA TYR A 71 15.43 2.25 -16.43
C TYR A 71 14.47 2.47 -15.28
N THR A 72 13.19 2.19 -15.54
CA THR A 72 12.16 1.99 -14.52
C THR A 72 11.66 0.57 -14.63
N ALA A 73 11.76 -0.19 -13.55
CA ALA A 73 11.19 -1.51 -13.43
C ALA A 73 10.09 -1.53 -12.37
N MET A 74 9.05 -2.32 -12.58
CA MET A 74 7.95 -2.50 -11.67
C MET A 74 7.78 -3.98 -11.33
N ASP A 75 7.41 -4.30 -10.10
CA ASP A 75 7.14 -5.67 -9.70
C ASP A 75 5.91 -6.26 -10.44
N TYR A 76 5.55 -7.51 -10.17
CA TYR A 76 4.47 -8.19 -10.87
C TYR A 76 3.08 -7.58 -10.67
N SER A 77 2.93 -6.59 -9.77
CA SER A 77 1.72 -5.79 -9.66
C SER A 77 1.43 -4.98 -10.94
N PHE A 78 2.44 -4.79 -11.81
CA PHE A 78 2.24 -4.21 -13.14
C PHE A 78 1.08 -4.87 -13.90
N TYR A 79 0.92 -6.18 -13.77
CA TYR A 79 -0.14 -6.93 -14.43
C TYR A 79 -1.54 -6.76 -13.79
N PHE A 80 -1.61 -6.16 -12.59
CA PHE A 80 -2.91 -5.88 -11.94
C PHE A 80 -3.70 -4.76 -12.62
N LYS A 81 -3.10 -4.08 -13.60
CA LYS A 81 -3.79 -3.13 -14.48
C LYS A 81 -4.69 -3.79 -15.51
N ASN A 82 -4.60 -5.12 -15.69
CA ASN A 82 -5.47 -5.83 -16.61
C ASN A 82 -6.92 -5.69 -16.17
N GLU A 83 -7.77 -5.24 -17.11
CA GLU A 83 -9.21 -5.16 -16.92
C GLU A 83 -9.86 -6.52 -17.13
N VAL A 84 -10.76 -6.89 -16.24
CA VAL A 84 -11.39 -8.21 -16.21
C VAL A 84 -12.88 -8.11 -15.87
N ILE A 85 -13.63 -9.13 -16.31
CA ILE A 85 -14.99 -9.35 -15.84
C ILE A 85 -14.97 -10.51 -14.87
N LYS A 86 -15.38 -10.28 -13.62
CA LYS A 86 -15.38 -11.30 -12.57
C LYS A 86 -16.63 -11.23 -11.73
N GLN A 87 -17.27 -12.38 -11.53
CA GLN A 87 -18.42 -12.52 -10.64
C GLN A 87 -18.05 -13.36 -9.42
N PHE A 88 -18.40 -12.87 -8.25
CA PHE A 88 -18.32 -13.59 -6.99
C PHE A 88 -19.73 -13.77 -6.41
N ASN A 89 -20.07 -14.98 -6.04
CA ASN A 89 -21.40 -15.37 -5.55
C ASN A 89 -21.29 -15.84 -4.09
N GLY A 90 -21.25 -14.90 -3.15
CA GLY A 90 -21.28 -15.22 -1.72
C GLY A 90 -20.03 -15.95 -1.21
N ILE A 91 -18.84 -15.65 -1.71
CA ILE A 91 -17.60 -16.28 -1.25
C ILE A 91 -16.81 -15.34 -0.32
N LYS A 92 -15.95 -15.91 0.53
CA LYS A 92 -15.08 -15.13 1.42
C LYS A 92 -14.14 -14.23 0.63
N ALA A 93 -13.87 -13.02 1.13
CA ALA A 93 -12.95 -12.05 0.51
C ALA A 93 -11.56 -12.65 0.23
N SER A 94 -10.98 -13.40 1.18
CA SER A 94 -9.71 -14.09 0.97
C SER A 94 -9.78 -15.09 -0.20
N SER A 95 -10.85 -15.86 -0.33
CA SER A 95 -11.06 -16.81 -1.42
C SER A 95 -11.30 -16.09 -2.75
N ALA A 96 -12.01 -14.96 -2.74
CA ALA A 96 -12.26 -14.14 -3.92
C ALA A 96 -10.95 -13.63 -4.52
N ILE A 97 -10.08 -13.03 -3.70
CA ILE A 97 -8.77 -12.54 -4.15
C ILE A 97 -7.89 -13.69 -4.64
N THR A 98 -7.82 -14.81 -3.89
CA THR A 98 -7.01 -15.97 -4.28
C THR A 98 -7.46 -16.53 -5.64
N SER A 99 -8.77 -16.69 -5.87
CA SER A 99 -9.29 -17.22 -7.13
C SER A 99 -9.03 -16.29 -8.30
N LEU A 100 -9.14 -14.96 -8.08
CA LEU A 100 -8.83 -13.95 -9.08
C LEU A 100 -7.37 -14.05 -9.51
N LEU A 101 -6.43 -14.05 -8.57
CA LEU A 101 -4.99 -14.07 -8.86
C LEU A 101 -4.54 -15.39 -9.53
N LYS A 102 -5.14 -16.51 -9.14
CA LYS A 102 -4.83 -17.83 -9.72
C LYS A 102 -5.07 -17.87 -11.23
N GLU A 103 -6.09 -17.17 -11.74
CA GLU A 103 -6.39 -17.11 -13.18
C GLU A 103 -5.27 -16.42 -13.97
N TYR A 104 -4.49 -15.57 -13.30
CA TYR A 104 -3.38 -14.82 -13.91
C TYR A 104 -2.00 -15.36 -13.54
N GLY A 105 -1.94 -16.58 -12.97
CA GLY A 105 -0.67 -17.21 -12.60
C GLY A 105 0.10 -16.52 -11.48
N ILE A 106 -0.57 -15.66 -10.68
CA ILE A 106 0.04 -14.93 -9.57
C ILE A 106 -0.23 -15.69 -8.27
N SER A 107 0.84 -16.00 -7.55
CA SER A 107 0.76 -16.62 -6.23
C SER A 107 0.17 -15.68 -5.20
N SER A 108 -0.48 -16.19 -4.17
CA SER A 108 -1.06 -15.37 -3.10
C SER A 108 -0.86 -16.00 -1.72
N GLU A 109 -0.54 -15.15 -0.74
CA GLU A 109 -0.52 -15.44 0.69
C GLU A 109 -1.49 -14.48 1.37
N ILE A 110 -2.72 -14.91 1.63
CA ILE A 110 -3.79 -14.04 2.10
C ILE A 110 -4.29 -14.54 3.46
N VAL A 111 -4.25 -13.65 4.46
CA VAL A 111 -4.87 -13.93 5.76
C VAL A 111 -6.36 -14.23 5.59
N ASN A 112 -6.93 -15.07 6.45
CA ASN A 112 -8.37 -15.34 6.39
C ASN A 112 -9.18 -14.06 6.61
N ILE A 113 -9.99 -13.70 5.60
CA ILE A 113 -10.89 -12.54 5.61
C ILE A 113 -12.30 -13.08 5.41
N PRO A 114 -13.12 -13.15 6.48
CA PRO A 114 -14.41 -13.83 6.43
C PRO A 114 -15.53 -13.04 5.74
N THR A 115 -15.32 -11.75 5.46
CA THR A 115 -16.30 -10.90 4.76
C THR A 115 -16.75 -11.57 3.46
N THR A 116 -18.06 -11.61 3.24
CA THR A 116 -18.66 -12.26 2.07
C THR A 116 -18.74 -11.30 0.90
N ILE A 117 -18.18 -11.69 -0.24
CA ILE A 117 -18.22 -10.94 -1.49
C ILE A 117 -19.29 -11.53 -2.41
N ASN A 118 -20.22 -10.68 -2.83
CA ASN A 118 -21.29 -11.06 -3.75
C ASN A 118 -21.50 -9.90 -4.74
N LYS A 119 -20.66 -9.83 -5.78
CA LYS A 119 -20.61 -8.68 -6.71
C LYS A 119 -20.07 -9.12 -8.06
N ILE A 120 -20.53 -8.45 -9.12
CA ILE A 120 -19.96 -8.52 -10.47
C ILE A 120 -19.04 -7.32 -10.64
N TYR A 121 -17.82 -7.58 -11.06
CA TYR A 121 -16.80 -6.58 -11.35
C TYR A 121 -16.52 -6.49 -12.85
N LYS A 122 -16.30 -5.27 -13.33
CA LYS A 122 -15.85 -4.95 -14.71
C LYS A 122 -14.81 -3.85 -14.56
N GLN A 123 -13.63 -4.20 -14.06
CA GLN A 123 -12.58 -3.23 -13.74
C GLN A 123 -11.22 -3.93 -13.63
N SER A 124 -10.17 -3.17 -13.31
CA SER A 124 -8.83 -3.74 -13.18
C SER A 124 -8.75 -4.71 -12.00
N ILE A 125 -7.81 -5.67 -12.08
CA ILE A 125 -7.53 -6.61 -10.97
C ILE A 125 -7.20 -5.83 -9.70
N ASN A 126 -6.43 -4.71 -9.81
CA ASN A 126 -6.13 -3.87 -8.66
C ASN A 126 -7.40 -3.33 -8.01
N ASP A 127 -8.28 -2.73 -8.79
CA ASP A 127 -9.49 -2.08 -8.27
C ASP A 127 -10.45 -3.10 -7.65
N ILE A 128 -10.49 -4.32 -8.20
CA ILE A 128 -11.25 -5.42 -7.60
C ILE A 128 -10.69 -5.77 -6.21
N ILE A 129 -9.36 -5.92 -6.08
CA ILE A 129 -8.72 -6.23 -4.81
C ILE A 129 -8.92 -5.11 -3.80
N GLU A 130 -8.78 -3.83 -4.23
CA GLU A 130 -9.03 -2.65 -3.39
C GLU A 130 -10.47 -2.63 -2.86
N ASP A 131 -11.46 -2.83 -3.74
CA ASP A 131 -12.86 -2.84 -3.36
C ASP A 131 -13.19 -3.98 -2.38
N ILE A 132 -12.64 -5.19 -2.62
CA ILE A 132 -12.80 -6.34 -1.71
C ILE A 132 -12.20 -6.03 -0.32
N LEU A 133 -11.00 -5.45 -0.27
CA LEU A 133 -10.35 -5.09 1.00
C LEU A 133 -11.07 -3.95 1.71
N LYS A 134 -11.59 -2.97 0.95
CA LYS A 134 -12.41 -1.88 1.48
C LYS A 134 -13.70 -2.44 2.12
N GLN A 135 -14.43 -3.33 1.44
CA GLN A 135 -15.61 -3.98 2.00
C GLN A 135 -15.29 -4.76 3.28
N ALA A 136 -14.14 -5.44 3.32
CA ALA A 136 -13.69 -6.16 4.52
C ALA A 136 -13.34 -5.21 5.68
N GLU A 137 -12.69 -4.08 5.39
CA GLU A 137 -12.37 -3.06 6.39
C GLU A 137 -13.66 -2.44 6.97
N GLU A 138 -14.62 -2.10 6.13
CA GLU A 138 -15.91 -1.55 6.54
C GLU A 138 -16.73 -2.53 7.40
N ASP A 139 -16.75 -3.81 7.01
CA ASP A 139 -17.46 -4.87 7.72
C ASP A 139 -16.85 -5.16 9.09
N GLN A 140 -15.52 -5.33 9.15
CA GLN A 140 -14.83 -5.83 10.35
C GLN A 140 -14.17 -4.74 11.18
N GLY A 141 -13.97 -3.53 10.64
CA GLY A 141 -13.19 -2.47 11.27
C GLY A 141 -11.70 -2.81 11.41
N ILE A 142 -11.22 -3.77 10.62
CA ILE A 142 -9.82 -4.22 10.59
C ILE A 142 -9.21 -3.78 9.28
N LYS A 143 -8.07 -3.08 9.36
CA LYS A 143 -7.34 -2.63 8.20
C LYS A 143 -6.44 -3.74 7.65
N TYR A 144 -6.59 -4.03 6.36
CA TYR A 144 -5.78 -4.99 5.62
C TYR A 144 -4.85 -4.26 4.67
N PHE A 145 -3.65 -4.80 4.48
CA PHE A 145 -2.66 -4.29 3.55
C PHE A 145 -2.23 -5.36 2.59
N LYS A 146 -1.87 -4.92 1.40
CA LYS A 146 -1.32 -5.75 0.34
C LYS A 146 0.08 -5.28 -0.04
N GLU A 147 0.95 -6.21 -0.37
CA GLU A 147 2.25 -5.94 -0.98
C GLU A 147 2.63 -7.09 -1.92
N MET A 148 3.38 -6.78 -2.97
CA MET A 148 4.05 -7.82 -3.76
C MET A 148 5.34 -8.23 -3.07
N ASN A 149 5.50 -9.53 -2.87
CA ASN A 149 6.75 -10.16 -2.45
C ASN A 149 7.23 -11.06 -3.60
N ILE A 150 8.12 -10.53 -4.43
CA ILE A 150 8.58 -11.16 -5.68
C ILE A 150 7.39 -11.39 -6.62
N ASN A 151 6.85 -12.61 -6.71
CA ASN A 151 5.70 -12.98 -7.55
C ASN A 151 4.45 -13.37 -6.74
N THR A 152 4.44 -13.08 -5.45
CA THR A 152 3.36 -13.45 -4.54
C THR A 152 2.69 -12.21 -3.99
N LEU A 153 1.37 -12.08 -4.18
CA LEU A 153 0.61 -11.06 -3.45
C LEU A 153 0.40 -11.50 -2.02
N VAL A 154 0.88 -10.71 -1.08
CA VAL A 154 0.72 -10.92 0.36
C VAL A 154 -0.33 -9.95 0.88
N VAL A 155 -1.37 -10.47 1.56
CA VAL A 155 -2.38 -9.66 2.25
C VAL A 155 -2.39 -10.04 3.73
N LYS A 156 -2.13 -9.06 4.59
CA LYS A 156 -2.08 -9.23 6.06
C LYS A 156 -2.83 -8.12 6.79
N ARG A 157 -3.08 -8.30 8.07
CA ARG A 157 -3.57 -7.22 8.93
C ARG A 157 -2.43 -6.25 9.22
N LEU A 158 -2.73 -4.97 9.38
CA LEU A 158 -1.70 -3.95 9.68
C LEU A 158 -0.87 -4.33 10.91
N GLN A 159 -1.53 -4.79 11.97
CA GLN A 159 -0.86 -5.16 13.22
C GLN A 159 0.21 -6.27 13.06
N ASP A 160 0.11 -7.08 12.00
CA ASP A 160 1.04 -8.19 11.71
C ASP A 160 2.23 -7.73 10.84
N MET A 161 2.21 -6.47 10.38
CA MET A 161 3.22 -5.89 9.48
C MET A 161 4.32 -5.10 10.23
N ARG A 162 4.63 -5.48 11.46
CA ARG A 162 5.62 -4.81 12.31
C ARG A 162 7.04 -5.12 11.88
N ILE A 163 7.88 -4.07 11.81
CA ILE A 163 9.30 -4.18 11.50
C ILE A 163 10.16 -3.45 12.55
N LYS A 164 11.38 -3.94 12.75
CA LYS A 164 12.38 -3.32 13.65
C LYS A 164 13.74 -3.22 12.93
N PRO A 165 13.89 -2.33 11.94
CA PRO A 165 15.17 -2.09 11.31
C PRO A 165 16.10 -1.34 12.26
N LYS A 166 17.42 -1.50 12.09
CA LYS A 166 18.41 -0.65 12.75
C LYS A 166 18.76 0.50 11.83
N VAL A 167 18.41 1.71 12.24
CA VAL A 167 18.58 2.94 11.47
C VAL A 167 19.15 4.06 12.33
N ILE A 168 19.76 5.06 11.70
CA ILE A 168 20.13 6.33 12.31
C ILE A 168 19.23 7.41 11.71
N ILE A 169 18.66 8.25 12.55
CA ILE A 169 17.83 9.37 12.14
C ILE A 169 18.73 10.55 11.82
N GLY A 170 18.65 11.03 10.57
CA GLY A 170 19.59 12.02 10.03
C GLY A 170 19.20 13.47 10.24
N SER A 171 17.98 13.78 10.71
CA SER A 171 17.47 15.15 10.82
C SER A 171 16.51 15.32 11.99
N ASP A 172 16.20 16.57 12.33
CA ASP A 172 15.09 16.89 13.23
C ASP A 172 13.75 16.48 12.59
N ILE A 173 12.74 16.24 13.43
CA ILE A 173 11.43 15.78 13.02
C ILE A 173 10.42 16.90 13.19
N THR A 174 9.73 17.25 12.10
CA THR A 174 8.55 18.11 12.10
C THR A 174 7.31 17.26 11.98
N ILE A 175 6.36 17.44 12.91
CA ILE A 175 5.06 16.75 12.87
C ILE A 175 4.01 17.75 12.38
N GLU A 176 3.34 17.40 11.31
CA GLU A 176 2.17 18.09 10.81
C GLU A 176 0.90 17.47 11.39
N SER A 177 -0.16 18.25 11.52
CA SER A 177 -1.47 17.80 11.95
C SER A 177 -2.54 18.47 11.11
N SER A 178 -3.37 17.69 10.43
CA SER A 178 -4.43 18.18 9.53
C SER A 178 -5.79 17.58 9.87
N ILE A 179 -6.84 18.37 9.67
CA ILE A 179 -8.24 17.95 9.76
C ILE A 179 -8.92 17.91 8.38
N GLU A 180 -8.18 18.07 7.29
CA GLU A 180 -8.74 18.12 5.92
C GLU A 180 -9.57 16.87 5.59
N GLU A 181 -9.08 15.69 6.00
CA GLU A 181 -9.74 14.41 5.77
C GLU A 181 -10.69 14.01 6.91
N MET A 182 -10.81 14.84 7.96
CA MET A 182 -11.69 14.53 9.09
C MET A 182 -13.14 14.47 8.65
N LYS A 183 -13.86 13.44 9.17
CA LYS A 183 -15.32 13.33 9.04
C LYS A 183 -15.90 13.01 10.40
N ASN A 184 -16.79 13.88 10.90
CA ASN A 184 -17.40 13.77 12.22
C ASN A 184 -18.88 13.37 12.17
N LYS A 185 -19.39 13.15 10.94
CA LYS A 185 -20.71 12.58 10.70
C LYS A 185 -20.67 11.66 9.49
N ILE A 186 -21.20 10.45 9.64
CA ILE A 186 -21.29 9.42 8.60
C ILE A 186 -22.76 9.11 8.35
N LEU A 187 -23.16 9.15 7.09
CA LEU A 187 -24.44 8.66 6.59
C LEU A 187 -24.21 7.44 5.72
N ILE A 188 -24.95 6.38 5.99
CA ILE A 188 -25.02 5.22 5.08
C ILE A 188 -26.36 5.30 4.36
N VAL A 189 -26.30 5.26 3.03
CA VAL A 189 -27.47 5.37 2.16
C VAL A 189 -27.58 4.15 1.23
N SER A 190 -28.75 4.00 0.60
CA SER A 190 -28.93 3.02 -0.48
C SER A 190 -28.01 3.31 -1.66
N SER A 191 -27.43 2.28 -2.27
CA SER A 191 -26.72 2.39 -3.55
C SER A 191 -27.64 2.42 -4.76
N GLU A 192 -28.95 2.18 -4.60
CA GLU A 192 -29.94 2.25 -5.67
C GLU A 192 -30.23 3.72 -6.03
N GLU A 193 -30.05 4.10 -7.27
CA GLU A 193 -30.23 5.48 -7.73
C GLU A 193 -31.67 6.01 -7.49
N SER A 194 -32.67 5.13 -7.55
CA SER A 194 -34.07 5.44 -7.30
C SER A 194 -34.43 5.52 -5.80
N ASN A 195 -33.54 5.05 -4.91
CA ASN A 195 -33.81 4.94 -3.48
C ASN A 195 -32.85 5.82 -2.67
N LYS A 196 -33.35 6.93 -2.13
CA LYS A 196 -32.59 7.85 -1.26
C LYS A 196 -32.69 7.52 0.23
N SER A 197 -33.02 6.29 0.58
CA SER A 197 -33.19 5.88 1.98
C SER A 197 -31.88 5.97 2.74
N ILE A 198 -31.92 6.58 3.91
CA ILE A 198 -30.79 6.59 4.87
C ILE A 198 -30.94 5.37 5.77
N TYR A 199 -29.97 4.47 5.72
CA TYR A 199 -29.96 3.24 6.54
C TYR A 199 -29.34 3.46 7.91
N ALA A 200 -28.37 4.35 8.03
CA ALA A 200 -27.76 4.70 9.30
C ALA A 200 -27.17 6.11 9.29
N THR A 201 -27.18 6.74 10.46
CA THR A 201 -26.48 8.01 10.71
C THR A 201 -25.75 7.89 12.04
N ILE A 202 -24.45 8.16 12.04
CA ILE A 202 -23.64 8.25 13.27
C ILE A 202 -22.82 9.52 13.23
N GLN A 203 -22.70 10.21 14.39
CA GLN A 203 -21.98 11.48 14.48
C GLN A 203 -21.33 11.65 15.85
N ASP A 204 -20.27 12.47 15.89
CA ASP A 204 -19.64 12.95 17.11
C ASP A 204 -20.00 14.43 17.32
N LYS A 205 -20.91 14.70 18.25
CA LYS A 205 -21.37 16.05 18.55
C LYS A 205 -20.25 16.96 19.10
N ASN A 206 -19.29 16.40 19.85
CA ASN A 206 -18.20 17.18 20.42
C ASN A 206 -17.27 17.69 19.31
N ASN A 207 -16.90 16.82 18.37
CA ASN A 207 -16.11 17.21 17.23
C ASN A 207 -16.86 18.10 16.23
N ILE A 208 -18.18 17.94 16.09
CA ILE A 208 -19.01 18.88 15.32
C ILE A 208 -18.98 20.28 15.96
N ASN A 209 -19.14 20.38 17.27
CA ASN A 209 -19.09 21.68 17.98
C ASN A 209 -17.70 22.35 17.87
N LYS A 210 -16.63 21.55 17.83
CA LYS A 210 -15.24 22.06 17.78
C LYS A 210 -14.80 22.45 16.39
N PHE A 211 -15.13 21.67 15.35
CA PHE A 211 -14.58 21.78 14.01
C PHE A 211 -15.62 22.12 12.93
N GLY A 212 -16.91 22.22 13.31
CA GLY A 212 -18.01 22.32 12.36
C GLY A 212 -18.44 20.93 11.83
N LEU A 213 -19.46 20.93 11.00
CA LEU A 213 -19.99 19.70 10.41
C LEU A 213 -19.14 19.26 9.22
N LEU A 214 -18.49 18.10 9.35
CA LEU A 214 -17.68 17.44 8.32
C LEU A 214 -18.33 16.08 8.04
N GLN A 215 -19.13 16.00 6.97
CA GLN A 215 -19.96 14.85 6.67
C GLN A 215 -19.36 13.98 5.56
N LYS A 216 -19.48 12.65 5.69
CA LYS A 216 -19.25 11.66 4.64
C LYS A 216 -20.53 10.87 4.40
N ILE A 217 -20.82 10.61 3.14
CA ILE A 217 -21.89 9.70 2.70
C ILE A 217 -21.22 8.48 2.10
N GLU A 218 -21.65 7.29 2.51
CA GLU A 218 -21.22 6.02 1.93
C GLU A 218 -22.45 5.24 1.48
N SER A 219 -22.40 4.64 0.29
CA SER A 219 -23.52 3.90 -0.29
C SER A 219 -23.32 2.41 -0.09
N VAL A 220 -24.37 1.71 0.33
CA VAL A 220 -24.35 0.25 0.46
C VAL A 220 -25.56 -0.37 -0.25
N GLU A 221 -25.37 -1.59 -0.77
CA GLU A 221 -26.45 -2.35 -1.38
C GLU A 221 -27.50 -2.76 -0.33
N GLU A 222 -28.76 -2.94 -0.76
CA GLU A 222 -29.88 -3.30 0.14
C GLU A 222 -29.59 -4.55 1.00
N LYS A 223 -28.91 -5.55 0.43
CA LYS A 223 -28.49 -6.76 1.17
C LYS A 223 -27.57 -6.49 2.36
N ASN A 224 -26.87 -5.34 2.37
CA ASN A 224 -25.94 -4.91 3.42
C ASN A 224 -26.59 -3.93 4.41
N ARG A 225 -27.87 -3.63 4.25
CA ARG A 225 -28.63 -2.69 5.12
C ARG A 225 -28.52 -3.04 6.61
N ALA A 226 -28.56 -4.33 6.94
CA ALA A 226 -28.44 -4.78 8.34
C ALA A 226 -27.07 -4.40 8.97
N GLN A 227 -26.03 -4.24 8.16
CA GLN A 227 -24.68 -3.88 8.59
C GLN A 227 -24.43 -2.36 8.59
N ALA A 228 -25.33 -1.55 8.04
CA ALA A 228 -25.16 -0.11 7.84
C ALA A 228 -24.71 0.64 9.11
N LYS A 229 -25.30 0.32 10.28
CA LYS A 229 -24.92 0.94 11.56
C LYS A 229 -23.49 0.57 11.98
N ASN A 230 -23.06 -0.65 11.72
CA ASN A 230 -21.69 -1.11 12.02
C ASN A 230 -20.69 -0.43 11.10
N ILE A 231 -20.98 -0.40 9.81
CA ILE A 231 -20.17 0.31 8.79
C ILE A 231 -20.01 1.79 9.18
N ALA A 232 -21.12 2.48 9.50
CA ALA A 232 -21.06 3.89 9.91
C ALA A 232 -20.19 4.11 11.15
N ARG A 233 -20.23 3.19 12.14
CA ARG A 233 -19.40 3.27 13.36
C ARG A 233 -17.92 3.07 13.03
N ASN A 234 -17.59 2.11 12.19
CA ASN A 234 -16.20 1.84 11.77
C ASN A 234 -15.62 3.02 10.98
N LEU A 235 -16.40 3.58 10.04
CA LEU A 235 -16.00 4.77 9.28
C LEU A 235 -15.82 6.00 10.19
N LEU A 236 -16.75 6.24 11.14
CA LEU A 236 -16.57 7.34 12.07
C LEU A 236 -15.29 7.18 12.90
N LYS A 237 -15.02 5.98 13.44
CA LYS A 237 -13.77 5.70 14.18
C LYS A 237 -12.52 5.95 13.33
N GLN A 238 -12.57 5.65 12.05
CA GLN A 238 -11.44 5.84 11.13
C GLN A 238 -11.19 7.32 10.84
N TYR A 239 -12.24 8.09 10.52
CA TYR A 239 -12.11 9.44 9.99
C TYR A 239 -12.27 10.56 11.04
N ASN A 240 -12.83 10.28 12.23
CA ASN A 240 -13.14 11.31 13.23
C ASN A 240 -11.93 11.69 14.10
N LYS A 241 -10.80 11.97 13.44
CA LYS A 241 -9.55 12.40 14.09
C LYS A 241 -8.73 13.29 13.16
N ALA A 242 -7.90 14.16 13.73
CA ALA A 242 -6.85 14.79 12.96
C ALA A 242 -5.80 13.75 12.55
N ILE A 243 -5.38 13.79 11.30
CA ILE A 243 -4.30 12.95 10.78
C ILE A 243 -2.98 13.67 11.10
N LYS A 244 -2.04 12.94 11.69
CA LYS A 244 -0.68 13.43 11.88
C LYS A 244 0.26 12.76 10.89
N SER A 245 1.22 13.51 10.38
CA SER A 245 2.23 13.03 9.45
C SER A 245 3.60 13.62 9.74
N THR A 246 4.63 12.93 9.29
CA THR A 246 6.02 13.41 9.32
C THR A 246 6.85 12.74 8.25
N SER A 247 7.82 13.46 7.70
CA SER A 247 8.83 12.91 6.80
C SER A 247 10.18 12.79 7.54
N ILE A 248 10.83 11.64 7.43
CA ILE A 248 12.07 11.35 8.15
C ILE A 248 13.11 10.76 7.22
N ASN A 249 14.32 11.30 7.28
CA ASN A 249 15.47 10.74 6.60
C ASN A 249 16.23 9.80 7.53
N LEU A 250 16.43 8.56 7.07
CA LEU A 250 17.06 7.48 7.81
C LEU A 250 18.31 7.01 7.07
N LEU A 251 19.40 6.75 7.80
CA LEU A 251 20.53 5.98 7.31
C LEU A 251 20.36 4.51 7.76
N GLY A 252 20.28 3.60 6.80
CA GLY A 252 20.10 2.19 7.05
C GLY A 252 21.40 1.51 7.52
N ILE A 253 21.34 0.86 8.68
CA ILE A 253 22.47 0.09 9.24
C ILE A 253 22.23 -1.41 9.04
N LYS A 254 21.04 -1.91 9.37
CA LYS A 254 20.70 -3.33 9.24
C LYS A 254 19.20 -3.48 8.99
N ASN A 255 18.83 -4.35 8.06
CA ASN A 255 17.44 -4.65 7.70
C ASN A 255 16.64 -3.40 7.25
N ALA A 256 17.32 -2.34 6.79
CA ALA A 256 16.65 -1.13 6.31
C ALA A 256 15.81 -1.39 5.05
N GLU A 257 16.14 -2.44 4.28
CA GLU A 257 15.36 -2.93 3.16
C GLU A 257 13.95 -3.38 3.55
N THR A 258 13.72 -3.71 4.82
CA THR A 258 12.38 -4.08 5.32
C THR A 258 11.44 -2.89 5.46
N ILE A 259 11.95 -1.66 5.40
CA ILE A 259 11.16 -0.44 5.45
C ILE A 259 10.38 -0.34 4.12
N ARG A 260 9.07 -0.44 4.19
CA ARG A 260 8.16 -0.34 3.04
C ARG A 260 6.84 0.29 3.50
N ALA A 261 6.11 0.87 2.56
CA ALA A 261 4.73 1.26 2.79
C ALA A 261 3.89 0.09 3.34
N ASN A 262 2.83 0.39 4.04
CA ASN A 262 1.94 -0.58 4.67
C ASN A 262 2.58 -1.42 5.79
N ARG A 263 3.65 -0.93 6.41
CA ARG A 263 4.28 -1.54 7.58
C ARG A 263 4.24 -0.61 8.79
N LEU A 264 4.32 -1.19 9.96
CA LEU A 264 4.47 -0.48 11.22
C LEU A 264 5.94 -0.49 11.62
N ILE A 265 6.49 0.68 11.88
CA ILE A 265 7.85 0.87 12.38
C ILE A 265 7.82 1.45 13.78
N GLU A 266 8.70 0.96 14.66
CA GLU A 266 8.88 1.54 15.98
C GLU A 266 10.07 2.50 15.95
N LEU A 267 9.78 3.79 16.10
CA LEU A 267 10.78 4.84 16.22
C LEU A 267 10.60 5.57 17.54
N ASN A 268 11.71 5.76 18.25
CA ASN A 268 11.73 6.53 19.49
C ASN A 268 12.55 7.79 19.24
N VAL A 269 11.89 8.93 19.08
CA VAL A 269 12.53 10.20 18.79
C VAL A 269 12.09 11.26 19.78
N ALA A 270 12.97 11.59 20.73
CA ALA A 270 12.95 12.76 21.58
C ALA A 270 11.54 13.26 21.98
N ASN A 271 10.68 12.44 22.53
CA ASN A 271 9.29 12.72 22.91
C ASN A 271 8.31 13.07 21.78
N LYS A 272 8.76 13.13 20.51
CA LYS A 272 7.92 13.44 19.35
C LYS A 272 7.24 12.19 18.76
N LEU A 273 7.96 11.07 18.67
CA LEU A 273 7.44 9.77 18.22
C LEU A 273 7.65 8.73 19.32
N LYS A 274 6.61 8.01 19.67
CA LYS A 274 6.64 6.91 20.63
C LYS A 274 5.69 5.81 20.18
N GLY A 275 6.23 4.61 19.96
CA GLY A 275 5.44 3.44 19.61
C GLY A 275 5.51 3.03 18.15
N TRP A 276 4.41 2.50 17.65
CA TRP A 276 4.32 1.93 16.31
C TRP A 276 3.58 2.89 15.38
N ASP A 277 4.31 3.45 14.40
CA ASP A 277 3.77 4.36 13.41
C ASP A 277 3.67 3.67 12.04
N LYS A 278 2.60 3.98 11.30
CA LYS A 278 2.37 3.44 9.96
C LYS A 278 3.26 4.17 8.95
N ILE A 279 3.99 3.41 8.15
CA ILE A 279 4.73 3.92 7.00
C ILE A 279 3.73 4.12 5.84
N LYS A 280 3.52 5.36 5.44
CA LYS A 280 2.73 5.73 4.26
C LYS A 280 3.53 5.54 2.99
N SER A 281 4.73 6.07 2.95
CA SER A 281 5.66 5.90 1.83
C SER A 281 7.08 5.62 2.31
N ALA A 282 7.85 4.94 1.49
CA ALA A 282 9.27 4.71 1.70
C ALA A 282 10.02 4.83 0.37
N ASN A 283 11.02 5.72 0.35
CA ASN A 283 11.92 5.93 -0.78
C ASN A 283 13.34 5.59 -0.37
N HIS A 284 13.92 4.62 -1.03
CA HIS A 284 15.26 4.12 -0.79
C HIS A 284 16.22 4.60 -1.88
N THR A 285 17.41 5.00 -1.50
CA THR A 285 18.50 5.30 -2.43
C THR A 285 19.77 4.59 -2.01
N LEU A 286 20.44 3.98 -2.98
CA LEU A 286 21.74 3.37 -2.81
C LEU A 286 22.78 4.20 -3.56
N SER A 287 23.62 4.89 -2.81
CA SER A 287 24.72 5.70 -3.36
C SER A 287 25.97 5.54 -2.52
N ASN A 288 27.12 5.33 -3.15
CA ASN A 288 28.43 5.21 -2.47
C ASN A 288 28.41 4.21 -1.30
N ASN A 289 27.78 3.04 -1.48
CA ASN A 289 27.58 2.01 -0.47
C ASN A 289 26.74 2.45 0.76
N LYS A 290 26.12 3.63 0.71
CA LYS A 290 25.20 4.10 1.74
C LYS A 290 23.78 3.82 1.30
N HIS A 291 23.00 3.26 2.21
CA HIS A 291 21.58 3.01 2.01
C HIS A 291 20.78 4.07 2.79
N ASN A 292 20.27 5.07 2.09
CA ASN A 292 19.41 6.10 2.66
C ASN A 292 17.94 5.73 2.43
N VAL A 293 17.10 6.06 3.39
CA VAL A 293 15.66 5.85 3.30
C VAL A 293 14.95 7.08 3.77
N THR A 294 14.11 7.66 2.91
CA THR A 294 13.16 8.70 3.31
C THR A 294 11.80 8.02 3.50
N ILE A 295 11.25 8.15 4.69
CA ILE A 295 9.92 7.62 5.02
C ILE A 295 8.95 8.74 5.31
N GLU A 296 7.69 8.53 4.93
CA GLU A 296 6.56 9.31 5.41
C GLU A 296 5.76 8.43 6.37
N LEU A 297 5.53 8.92 7.57
CA LEU A 297 4.70 8.28 8.59
C LEU A 297 3.36 9.00 8.67
N GLU A 298 2.29 8.22 8.96
CA GLU A 298 0.93 8.73 9.13
C GLU A 298 0.22 7.97 10.28
N TRP A 299 -0.45 8.69 11.22
CA TRP A 299 -1.18 8.11 12.35
C TRP A 299 -2.41 8.89 12.84
#